data_cff20f4f3b4395a66cd677d775becdc5
#
_entry.id   cff20f4f3b4395a66cd677d775becdc5
#
_cell.length_a   1.000
_cell.length_b   1.000
_cell.length_c   1.000
_cell.angle_alpha   90.00
_cell.angle_beta   90.00
_cell.angle_gamma   90.00
#
_symmetry.space_group_name_H-M   'P 1'
#
loop_
_entity.id
_entity.type
_entity.pdbx_description
1 polymer ?
#
loop_
_entity_poly.entity_id
_entity_poly.type
_entity_poly.pdbx_seq_one_letter_code
_entity_poly.pdbx_strand_id
1 'polypeptide(L)'
;LYLLLSQWFPLNYTNSLLPDTIHFVFNIDWTLWIPVIIVIALLPLKVSIRWPIGLSALAAAILAYTNQGATLSELGWYTLTGFELPHYNPLAEIIHGGGLQTMFIPTLSIFMATAISGMLEGVGFWNDVRQLLERAKTRSDVFAANVGLALLTGAVGCSQAIAVVMTHSIMRITYAQRGIQDEDVMLDFENSGIVIAALLPWNIAAYVPVVMMGTSTAGYVPFAFFLYLVPIMYWLRLRKQDQSIIR
;
A
#
# COMPACT_ATOMS: atom_id res chain seq x y z
N LEU A 1 16.29 -10.91 8.87
CA LEU A 1 17.07 -9.84 8.26
C LEU A 1 16.88 -8.52 9.01
N TYR A 2 15.65 -8.03 9.24
CA TYR A 2 15.39 -6.79 9.98
C TYR A 2 15.92 -6.82 11.41
N LEU A 3 15.77 -7.95 12.13
CA LEU A 3 16.34 -8.13 13.48
C LEU A 3 17.87 -8.04 13.50
N LEU A 4 18.54 -8.53 12.46
CA LEU A 4 19.99 -8.41 12.33
C LEU A 4 20.41 -6.97 12.04
N LEU A 5 19.66 -6.26 11.18
CA LEU A 5 19.92 -4.85 10.88
C LEU A 5 19.71 -3.95 12.12
N SER A 6 18.71 -4.22 12.94
CA SER A 6 18.48 -3.44 14.17
C SER A 6 19.62 -3.55 15.17
N GLN A 7 20.40 -4.63 15.15
CA GLN A 7 21.62 -4.76 15.96
C GLN A 7 22.77 -3.89 15.44
N TRP A 8 22.85 -3.70 14.13
CA TRP A 8 23.88 -2.87 13.48
C TRP A 8 23.57 -1.37 13.51
N PHE A 9 22.29 -1.04 13.53
CA PHE A 9 21.79 0.33 13.62
C PHE A 9 20.91 0.48 14.86
N PRO A 10 21.51 0.50 16.08
CA PRO A 10 20.73 0.69 17.30
C PRO A 10 20.05 2.06 17.23
N LEU A 11 18.73 2.06 17.29
CA LEU A 11 17.96 3.28 17.49
C LEU A 11 18.25 3.77 18.91
N ASN A 12 19.03 4.82 19.02
CA ASN A 12 19.23 5.51 20.29
C ASN A 12 17.93 6.28 20.62
N TYR A 13 17.01 5.61 21.30
CA TYR A 13 15.85 6.25 21.89
C TYR A 13 16.31 7.12 23.06
N THR A 14 16.71 8.34 22.76
CA THR A 14 17.08 9.33 23.78
C THR A 14 15.86 9.96 24.48
N ASN A 15 14.64 9.63 24.05
CA ASN A 15 13.42 10.22 24.60
C ASN A 15 12.60 9.19 25.39
N SER A 16 13.06 8.91 26.62
CA SER A 16 12.24 8.22 27.65
C SER A 16 10.98 9.01 28.05
N LEU A 17 10.83 10.25 27.60
CA LEU A 17 9.70 11.13 27.92
C LEU A 17 8.46 10.92 27.00
N LEU A 18 8.62 10.24 25.87
CA LEU A 18 7.52 10.04 24.92
C LEU A 18 6.29 9.34 25.51
N PRO A 19 6.42 8.20 26.22
CA PRO A 19 5.27 7.53 26.81
C PRO A 19 4.51 8.41 27.80
N ASP A 20 5.24 9.10 28.69
CA ASP A 20 4.64 9.95 29.73
C ASP A 20 3.94 11.16 29.09
N THR A 21 4.53 11.74 28.05
CA THR A 21 3.93 12.88 27.31
C THR A 21 2.67 12.45 26.57
N ILE A 22 2.63 11.23 25.99
CA ILE A 22 1.44 10.71 25.33
C ILE A 22 0.30 10.51 26.34
N HIS A 23 0.56 9.92 27.50
CA HIS A 23 -0.42 9.76 28.57
C HIS A 23 -0.92 11.08 29.16
N PHE A 24 -0.11 12.13 29.11
CA PHE A 24 -0.51 13.46 29.54
C PHE A 24 -1.49 14.13 28.56
N VAL A 25 -1.32 13.86 27.27
CA VAL A 25 -2.13 14.48 26.19
C VAL A 25 -3.39 13.67 25.89
N PHE A 26 -3.29 12.35 25.95
CA PHE A 26 -4.36 11.44 25.57
C PHE A 26 -4.76 10.53 26.72
N ASN A 27 -6.06 10.38 26.92
CA ASN A 27 -6.60 9.39 27.84
C ASN A 27 -6.61 8.01 27.18
N ILE A 28 -5.62 7.17 27.51
CA ILE A 28 -5.42 5.86 26.87
C ILE A 28 -6.10 4.79 27.69
N ASP A 29 -7.30 4.40 27.26
CA ASP A 29 -8.08 3.33 27.83
C ASP A 29 -8.28 2.16 26.86
N TRP A 30 -8.70 1.00 27.39
CA TRP A 30 -9.05 -0.17 26.59
C TRP A 30 -10.14 0.11 25.54
N THR A 31 -10.95 1.11 25.72
CA THR A 31 -11.97 1.54 24.77
C THR A 31 -11.41 1.98 23.43
N LEU A 32 -10.14 2.43 23.38
CA LEU A 32 -9.46 2.80 22.14
C LEU A 32 -9.21 1.62 21.19
N TRP A 33 -9.32 0.38 21.68
CA TRP A 33 -9.29 -0.80 20.84
C TRP A 33 -10.57 -1.06 20.05
N ILE A 34 -11.69 -0.44 20.44
CA ILE A 34 -13.00 -0.67 19.80
C ILE A 34 -12.96 -0.42 18.28
N PRO A 35 -12.41 0.68 17.74
CA PRO A 35 -12.31 0.90 16.30
C PRO A 35 -11.51 -0.18 15.58
N VAL A 36 -10.43 -0.64 16.19
CA VAL A 36 -9.56 -1.71 15.63
C VAL A 36 -10.31 -3.04 15.61
N ILE A 37 -10.99 -3.38 16.72
CA ILE A 37 -11.78 -4.61 16.86
C ILE A 37 -12.91 -4.62 15.82
N ILE A 38 -13.58 -3.50 15.57
CA ILE A 38 -14.65 -3.38 14.56
C ILE A 38 -14.11 -3.76 13.19
N VAL A 39 -12.95 -3.24 12.79
CA VAL A 39 -12.35 -3.56 11.49
C VAL A 39 -12.02 -5.05 11.42
N ILE A 40 -11.31 -5.58 12.42
CA ILE A 40 -10.88 -6.99 12.43
C ILE A 40 -12.09 -7.95 12.44
N ALA A 41 -13.13 -7.65 13.20
CA ALA A 41 -14.31 -8.50 13.31
C ALA A 41 -15.18 -8.50 12.05
N LEU A 42 -15.22 -7.39 11.30
CA LEU A 42 -16.06 -7.28 10.10
C LEU A 42 -15.36 -7.79 8.84
N LEU A 43 -14.03 -7.84 8.80
CA LEU A 43 -13.28 -8.35 7.65
C LEU A 43 -13.69 -9.79 7.22
N PRO A 44 -13.82 -10.79 8.15
CA PRO A 44 -14.21 -12.16 7.78
C PRO A 44 -15.64 -12.27 7.24
N LEU A 45 -16.52 -11.31 7.54
CA LEU A 45 -17.92 -11.33 7.13
C LEU A 45 -18.13 -11.03 5.64
N LYS A 46 -17.04 -10.84 4.87
CA LYS A 46 -17.07 -10.55 3.42
C LYS A 46 -17.95 -9.35 3.04
N VAL A 47 -18.20 -8.44 3.98
CA VAL A 47 -18.88 -7.17 3.70
C VAL A 47 -17.97 -6.22 2.94
N SER A 48 -18.55 -5.29 2.20
CA SER A 48 -17.76 -4.26 1.50
C SER A 48 -16.89 -3.50 2.49
N ILE A 49 -15.62 -3.30 2.18
CA ILE A 49 -14.60 -2.66 3.04
C ILE A 49 -15.01 -1.25 3.51
N ARG A 50 -15.96 -0.62 2.83
CA ARG A 50 -16.50 0.69 3.20
C ARG A 50 -17.20 0.67 4.58
N TRP A 51 -17.88 -0.43 4.91
CA TRP A 51 -18.62 -0.56 6.17
C TRP A 51 -17.68 -0.71 7.38
N PRO A 52 -16.70 -1.63 7.41
CA PRO A 52 -15.73 -1.70 8.48
C PRO A 52 -15.02 -0.36 8.75
N ILE A 53 -14.57 0.32 7.70
CA ILE A 53 -13.89 1.61 7.83
C ILE A 53 -14.84 2.69 8.35
N GLY A 54 -16.05 2.80 7.76
CA GLY A 54 -17.02 3.81 8.19
C GLY A 54 -17.47 3.64 9.64
N LEU A 55 -17.77 2.39 10.06
CA LEU A 55 -18.15 2.09 11.44
C LEU A 55 -17.00 2.31 12.42
N SER A 56 -15.79 1.95 12.05
CA SER A 56 -14.59 2.21 12.85
C SER A 56 -14.35 3.71 13.03
N ALA A 57 -14.45 4.49 11.95
CA ALA A 57 -14.32 5.94 12.01
C ALA A 57 -15.41 6.58 12.89
N LEU A 58 -16.65 6.12 12.77
CA LEU A 58 -17.75 6.58 13.62
C LEU A 58 -17.48 6.25 15.10
N ALA A 59 -17.05 5.02 15.40
CA ALA A 59 -16.70 4.62 16.76
C ALA A 59 -15.55 5.46 17.33
N ALA A 60 -14.52 5.72 16.52
CA ALA A 60 -13.41 6.59 16.90
C ALA A 60 -13.87 8.02 17.19
N ALA A 61 -14.79 8.58 16.39
CA ALA A 61 -15.36 9.90 16.62
C ALA A 61 -16.18 9.98 17.92
N ILE A 62 -16.97 8.93 18.20
CA ILE A 62 -17.73 8.84 19.46
C ILE A 62 -16.76 8.78 20.66
N LEU A 63 -15.70 7.98 20.57
CA LEU A 63 -14.70 7.89 21.64
C LEU A 63 -13.92 9.18 21.83
N ALA A 64 -13.61 9.89 20.76
CA ALA A 64 -12.97 11.20 20.83
C ALA A 64 -13.88 12.23 21.55
N TYR A 65 -15.18 12.19 21.28
CA TYR A 65 -16.15 13.03 21.98
C TYR A 65 -16.31 12.66 23.46
N THR A 66 -16.46 11.35 23.77
CA THR A 66 -16.78 10.90 25.13
C THR A 66 -15.57 10.80 26.06
N ASN A 67 -14.42 10.31 25.55
CA ASN A 67 -13.26 9.99 26.35
C ASN A 67 -12.16 11.04 26.28
N GLN A 68 -12.06 11.75 25.15
CA GLN A 68 -11.02 12.79 24.95
C GLN A 68 -11.56 14.21 25.12
N GLY A 69 -12.89 14.37 25.29
CA GLY A 69 -13.52 15.69 25.48
C GLY A 69 -13.53 16.56 24.23
N ALA A 70 -13.29 16.00 23.04
CA ALA A 70 -13.36 16.75 21.80
C ALA A 70 -14.78 17.21 21.51
N THR A 71 -14.93 18.45 21.07
CA THR A 71 -16.24 19.00 20.67
C THR A 71 -16.63 18.54 19.26
N LEU A 72 -17.92 18.56 18.94
CA LEU A 72 -18.40 18.21 17.60
C LEU A 72 -17.82 19.12 16.51
N SER A 73 -17.59 20.40 16.82
CA SER A 73 -16.95 21.35 15.90
C SER A 73 -15.50 21.00 15.65
N GLU A 74 -14.75 20.59 16.67
CA GLU A 74 -13.36 20.13 16.52
C GLU A 74 -13.29 18.82 15.71
N LEU A 75 -14.19 17.87 15.96
CA LEU A 75 -14.26 16.64 15.18
C LEU A 75 -14.54 16.93 13.69
N GLY A 76 -15.44 17.87 13.39
CA GLY A 76 -15.68 18.33 12.04
C GLY A 76 -14.45 18.97 11.42
N TRP A 77 -13.74 19.82 12.17
CA TRP A 77 -12.51 20.45 11.73
C TRP A 77 -11.40 19.43 11.48
N TYR A 78 -11.15 18.51 12.41
CA TYR A 78 -10.18 17.43 12.26
C TYR A 78 -10.48 16.51 11.07
N THR A 79 -11.74 16.29 10.76
CA THR A 79 -12.12 15.52 9.57
C THR A 79 -11.73 16.24 8.28
N LEU A 80 -11.80 17.54 8.24
CA LEU A 80 -11.46 18.35 7.05
C LEU A 80 -9.96 18.61 6.93
N THR A 81 -9.36 19.16 7.97
CA THR A 81 -7.97 19.66 7.94
C THR A 81 -6.95 18.67 8.48
N GLY A 82 -7.40 17.67 9.25
CA GLY A 82 -6.54 16.78 10.01
C GLY A 82 -6.40 17.18 11.47
N PHE A 83 -5.85 16.25 12.24
CA PHE A 83 -5.55 16.46 13.64
C PHE A 83 -4.19 17.13 13.79
N GLU A 84 -4.13 18.22 14.55
CA GLU A 84 -2.90 18.93 14.90
C GLU A 84 -2.90 19.25 16.38
N LEU A 85 -1.80 18.92 17.06
CA LEU A 85 -1.57 19.38 18.42
C LEU A 85 -1.08 20.83 18.42
N PRO A 86 -1.33 21.58 19.51
CA PRO A 86 -0.78 22.93 19.65
C PRO A 86 0.74 22.93 19.53
N HIS A 87 1.32 23.90 18.82
CA HIS A 87 2.76 23.98 18.50
C HIS A 87 3.70 23.97 19.71
N TYR A 88 3.21 24.30 20.91
CA TYR A 88 3.99 24.22 22.14
C TYR A 88 4.12 22.78 22.69
N ASN A 89 3.41 21.81 22.11
CA ASN A 89 3.48 20.42 22.55
C ASN A 89 4.62 19.71 21.82
N PRO A 90 5.56 19.04 22.53
CA PRO A 90 6.66 18.31 21.91
C PRO A 90 6.23 17.20 20.95
N LEU A 91 4.97 16.71 21.08
CA LEU A 91 4.40 15.70 20.20
C LEU A 91 3.79 16.29 18.91
N ALA A 92 3.66 17.62 18.79
CA ALA A 92 3.01 18.25 17.64
C ALA A 92 3.73 17.92 16.31
N GLU A 93 5.05 17.76 16.33
CA GLU A 93 5.82 17.37 15.15
C GLU A 93 5.65 15.88 14.77
N ILE A 94 5.23 15.04 15.72
CA ILE A 94 5.11 13.59 15.54
C ILE A 94 3.65 13.21 15.29
N ILE A 95 2.73 13.81 16.05
CA ILE A 95 1.30 13.51 16.02
C ILE A 95 0.56 14.63 15.30
N HIS A 96 0.62 14.59 13.99
CA HIS A 96 -0.17 15.45 13.12
C HIS A 96 -0.57 14.69 11.87
N GLY A 97 -1.65 15.09 11.23
CA GLY A 97 -2.05 14.56 9.92
C GLY A 97 -3.49 14.07 9.85
N GLY A 98 -3.77 13.37 8.80
CA GLY A 98 -5.15 12.99 8.45
C GLY A 98 -5.92 14.13 7.77
N GLY A 99 -7.26 14.04 7.79
CA GLY A 99 -8.14 15.00 7.15
C GLY A 99 -8.29 14.83 5.64
N LEU A 100 -9.42 15.30 5.13
CA LEU A 100 -9.73 15.25 3.69
C LEU A 100 -8.78 16.10 2.85
N GLN A 101 -8.29 17.20 3.44
CA GLN A 101 -7.38 18.12 2.74
C GLN A 101 -6.06 17.44 2.34
N THR A 102 -5.50 16.60 3.19
CA THR A 102 -4.25 15.88 2.88
C THR A 102 -4.44 14.85 1.78
N MET A 103 -5.67 14.37 1.57
CA MET A 103 -6.02 13.40 0.52
C MET A 103 -6.30 14.06 -0.83
N PHE A 104 -6.36 15.39 -0.90
CA PHE A 104 -6.67 16.10 -2.16
C PHE A 104 -5.60 15.85 -3.23
N ILE A 105 -4.32 16.04 -2.90
CA ILE A 105 -3.21 15.83 -3.85
C ILE A 105 -3.10 14.36 -4.30
N PRO A 106 -3.12 13.35 -3.39
CA PRO A 106 -3.20 11.95 -3.80
C PRO A 106 -4.39 11.64 -4.72
N THR A 107 -5.57 12.16 -4.42
CA THR A 107 -6.77 11.94 -5.22
C THR A 107 -6.64 12.55 -6.62
N LEU A 108 -6.12 13.78 -6.70
CA LEU A 108 -5.86 14.45 -7.97
C LEU A 108 -4.81 13.69 -8.79
N SER A 109 -3.76 13.19 -8.15
CA SER A 109 -2.72 12.38 -8.79
C SER A 109 -3.29 11.10 -9.39
N ILE A 110 -4.18 10.39 -8.65
CA ILE A 110 -4.86 9.19 -9.18
C ILE A 110 -5.74 9.56 -10.37
N PHE A 111 -6.49 10.65 -10.27
CA PHE A 111 -7.36 11.10 -11.36
C PHE A 111 -6.57 11.39 -12.64
N MET A 112 -5.48 12.14 -12.52
CA MET A 112 -4.60 12.45 -13.66
C MET A 112 -3.94 11.20 -14.24
N ALA A 113 -3.44 10.31 -13.39
CA ALA A 113 -2.84 9.05 -13.81
C ALA A 113 -3.84 8.13 -14.52
N THR A 114 -5.08 8.07 -14.04
CA THR A 114 -6.15 7.29 -14.68
C THR A 114 -6.50 7.85 -16.05
N ALA A 115 -6.53 9.17 -16.19
CA ALA A 115 -6.76 9.83 -17.49
C ALA A 115 -5.64 9.50 -18.49
N ILE A 116 -4.37 9.62 -18.08
CA ILE A 116 -3.21 9.25 -18.92
C ILE A 116 -3.27 7.77 -19.30
N SER A 117 -3.57 6.90 -18.36
CA SER A 117 -3.70 5.46 -18.59
C SER A 117 -4.77 5.14 -19.65
N GLY A 118 -5.93 5.81 -19.57
CA GLY A 118 -6.98 5.68 -20.58
C GLY A 118 -6.56 6.18 -21.97
N MET A 119 -5.80 7.28 -22.03
CA MET A 119 -5.26 7.77 -23.30
C MET A 119 -4.27 6.77 -23.91
N LEU A 120 -3.38 6.17 -23.12
CA LEU A 120 -2.45 5.15 -23.60
C LEU A 120 -3.16 3.89 -24.11
N GLU A 121 -4.25 3.50 -23.47
CA GLU A 121 -5.10 2.42 -23.95
C GLU A 121 -5.75 2.79 -25.30
N GLY A 122 -6.27 4.00 -25.42
CA GLY A 122 -6.89 4.50 -26.65
C GLY A 122 -5.97 4.55 -27.86
N VAL A 123 -4.69 4.87 -27.69
CA VAL A 123 -3.69 4.85 -28.78
C VAL A 123 -3.10 3.47 -29.06
N GLY A 124 -3.55 2.42 -28.33
CA GLY A 124 -3.12 1.06 -28.57
C GLY A 124 -1.72 0.72 -28.03
N PHE A 125 -1.14 1.55 -27.18
CA PHE A 125 0.18 1.34 -26.57
C PHE A 125 0.35 -0.08 -25.99
N TRP A 126 -0.70 -0.62 -25.36
CA TRP A 126 -0.67 -1.95 -24.76
C TRP A 126 -0.64 -3.10 -25.76
N ASN A 127 -0.95 -2.87 -27.05
CA ASN A 127 -0.87 -3.90 -28.09
C ASN A 127 0.58 -4.27 -28.39
N ASP A 128 1.48 -3.30 -28.41
CA ASP A 128 2.91 -3.55 -28.61
C ASP A 128 3.50 -4.32 -27.41
N VAL A 129 3.06 -3.99 -26.20
CA VAL A 129 3.43 -4.72 -24.99
C VAL A 129 2.96 -6.16 -25.05
N ARG A 130 1.73 -6.42 -25.52
CA ARG A 130 1.21 -7.80 -25.69
C ARG A 130 2.07 -8.64 -26.62
N GLN A 131 2.51 -8.09 -27.76
CA GLN A 131 3.41 -8.83 -28.67
C GLN A 131 4.72 -9.24 -27.99
N LEU A 132 5.25 -8.42 -27.06
CA LEU A 132 6.43 -8.75 -26.28
C LEU A 132 6.18 -9.92 -25.32
N LEU A 133 4.96 -10.03 -24.78
CA LEU A 133 4.55 -11.10 -23.85
C LEU A 133 4.49 -12.48 -24.53
N GLU A 134 4.23 -12.53 -25.83
CA GLU A 134 4.21 -13.79 -26.61
C GLU A 134 5.57 -14.51 -26.59
N ARG A 135 6.66 -13.79 -26.34
CA ARG A 135 8.00 -14.35 -26.21
C ARG A 135 8.23 -15.13 -24.92
N ALA A 136 7.40 -14.94 -23.91
CA ALA A 136 7.46 -15.67 -22.64
C ALA A 136 7.06 -17.13 -22.87
N LYS A 137 8.01 -18.05 -22.82
CA LYS A 137 7.79 -19.50 -23.14
C LYS A 137 7.62 -20.34 -21.90
N THR A 138 8.38 -20.08 -20.86
CA THR A 138 8.36 -20.83 -19.61
C THR A 138 7.46 -20.19 -18.58
N ARG A 139 7.11 -20.93 -17.52
CA ARG A 139 6.30 -20.43 -16.41
C ARG A 139 7.01 -19.26 -15.70
N SER A 140 8.33 -19.33 -15.54
CA SER A 140 9.15 -18.28 -14.97
C SER A 140 9.23 -17.04 -15.87
N ASP A 141 9.21 -17.20 -17.21
CA ASP A 141 9.19 -16.08 -18.14
C ASP A 141 7.86 -15.31 -18.06
N VAL A 142 6.74 -16.04 -17.96
CA VAL A 142 5.40 -15.44 -17.81
C VAL A 142 5.33 -14.62 -16.53
N PHE A 143 5.86 -15.14 -15.42
CA PHE A 143 5.93 -14.39 -14.17
C PHE A 143 6.85 -13.15 -14.27
N ALA A 144 8.04 -13.29 -14.89
CA ALA A 144 8.94 -12.17 -15.10
C ALA A 144 8.28 -11.07 -15.96
N ALA A 145 7.55 -11.47 -17.00
CA ALA A 145 6.77 -10.56 -17.82
C ALA A 145 5.66 -9.87 -17.03
N ASN A 146 4.97 -10.60 -16.14
CA ASN A 146 3.98 -10.03 -15.23
C ASN A 146 4.60 -8.99 -14.29
N VAL A 147 5.77 -9.26 -13.69
CA VAL A 147 6.51 -8.30 -12.86
C VAL A 147 6.87 -7.03 -13.64
N GLY A 148 7.46 -7.19 -14.83
CA GLY A 148 7.82 -6.05 -15.69
C GLY A 148 6.61 -5.20 -16.09
N LEU A 149 5.51 -5.86 -16.46
CA LEU A 149 4.26 -5.18 -16.81
C LEU A 149 3.63 -4.50 -15.59
N ALA A 150 3.64 -5.13 -14.42
CA ALA A 150 3.12 -4.55 -13.19
C ALA A 150 3.91 -3.29 -12.75
N LEU A 151 5.23 -3.28 -12.97
CA LEU A 151 6.03 -2.07 -12.78
C LEU A 151 5.64 -0.97 -13.75
N LEU A 152 5.48 -1.30 -15.03
CA LEU A 152 5.09 -0.34 -16.07
C LEU A 152 3.70 0.25 -15.81
N THR A 153 2.71 -0.60 -15.57
CA THR A 153 1.33 -0.17 -15.29
C THR A 153 1.22 0.56 -13.95
N GLY A 154 2.02 0.16 -12.95
CA GLY A 154 2.12 0.83 -11.65
C GLY A 154 2.77 2.20 -11.74
N ALA A 155 3.76 2.36 -12.63
CA ALA A 155 4.41 3.64 -12.89
C ALA A 155 3.45 4.62 -13.58
N VAL A 156 2.68 4.15 -14.55
CA VAL A 156 1.71 4.95 -15.30
C VAL A 156 0.44 5.21 -14.49
N GLY A 157 -0.08 4.18 -13.82
CA GLY A 157 -1.33 4.25 -13.07
C GLY A 157 -1.22 4.92 -11.69
N CYS A 158 0.00 5.17 -11.19
CA CYS A 158 0.28 5.76 -9.86
C CYS A 158 -0.48 5.12 -8.70
N SER A 159 -1.14 3.98 -8.92
CA SER A 159 -1.95 3.26 -7.96
C SER A 159 -1.75 1.75 -8.12
N GLN A 160 -1.55 1.07 -7.00
CA GLN A 160 -1.44 -0.39 -6.94
C GLN A 160 -2.67 -1.09 -7.52
N ALA A 161 -3.87 -0.61 -7.19
CA ALA A 161 -5.11 -1.19 -7.68
C ALA A 161 -5.23 -1.09 -9.20
N ILE A 162 -4.90 0.07 -9.78
CA ILE A 162 -4.89 0.27 -11.23
C ILE A 162 -3.83 -0.62 -11.88
N ALA A 163 -2.63 -0.68 -11.31
CA ALA A 163 -1.56 -1.54 -11.80
C ALA A 163 -2.01 -3.00 -11.91
N VAL A 164 -2.62 -3.55 -10.86
CA VAL A 164 -3.10 -4.93 -10.84
C VAL A 164 -4.19 -5.17 -11.90
N VAL A 165 -5.20 -4.30 -11.95
CA VAL A 165 -6.31 -4.44 -12.92
C VAL A 165 -5.82 -4.35 -14.35
N MET A 166 -4.94 -3.40 -14.68
CA MET A 166 -4.40 -3.24 -16.01
C MET A 166 -3.49 -4.40 -16.39
N THR A 167 -2.57 -4.79 -15.51
CA THR A 167 -1.69 -5.94 -15.74
C THR A 167 -2.53 -7.20 -15.99
N HIS A 168 -3.56 -7.45 -15.18
CA HIS A 168 -4.47 -8.57 -15.38
C HIS A 168 -5.16 -8.51 -16.74
N SER A 169 -5.71 -7.37 -17.14
CA SER A 169 -6.40 -7.20 -18.42
C SER A 169 -5.49 -7.51 -19.61
N ILE A 170 -4.21 -7.14 -19.53
CA ILE A 170 -3.22 -7.39 -20.57
C ILE A 170 -2.76 -8.85 -20.57
N MET A 171 -2.44 -9.40 -19.39
CA MET A 171 -1.88 -10.73 -19.21
C MET A 171 -2.89 -11.87 -19.35
N ARG A 172 -4.18 -11.59 -19.22
CA ARG A 172 -5.25 -12.59 -19.22
C ARG A 172 -5.17 -13.58 -20.39
N ILE A 173 -4.91 -13.06 -21.58
CA ILE A 173 -4.81 -13.89 -22.81
C ILE A 173 -3.59 -14.81 -22.70
N THR A 174 -2.44 -14.28 -22.26
CA THR A 174 -1.20 -15.05 -22.10
C THR A 174 -1.37 -16.16 -21.06
N TYR A 175 -2.01 -15.88 -19.93
CA TYR A 175 -2.31 -16.90 -18.92
C TYR A 175 -3.22 -18.01 -19.46
N ALA A 176 -4.31 -17.64 -20.15
CA ALA A 176 -5.23 -18.59 -20.75
C ALA A 176 -4.54 -19.47 -21.83
N GLN A 177 -3.73 -18.88 -22.70
CA GLN A 177 -2.99 -19.62 -23.74
C GLN A 177 -1.96 -20.58 -23.17
N ARG A 178 -1.42 -20.29 -21.98
CA ARG A 178 -0.44 -21.15 -21.27
C ARG A 178 -1.10 -22.15 -20.33
N GLY A 179 -2.42 -22.15 -20.21
CA GLY A 179 -3.15 -23.07 -19.32
C GLY A 179 -2.84 -22.88 -17.84
N ILE A 180 -2.44 -21.66 -17.44
CA ILE A 180 -2.13 -21.33 -16.05
C ILE A 180 -3.43 -21.17 -15.28
N GLN A 181 -3.57 -21.87 -14.16
CA GLN A 181 -4.78 -21.90 -13.34
C GLN A 181 -4.98 -20.55 -12.63
N ASP A 182 -6.22 -20.20 -12.31
CA ASP A 182 -6.58 -18.94 -11.67
C ASP A 182 -5.87 -18.74 -10.31
N GLU A 183 -5.66 -19.81 -9.55
CA GLU A 183 -4.93 -19.79 -8.29
C GLU A 183 -3.46 -19.36 -8.49
N ASP A 184 -2.80 -19.88 -9.52
CA ASP A 184 -1.43 -19.49 -9.88
C ASP A 184 -1.37 -18.04 -10.38
N VAL A 185 -2.40 -17.60 -11.11
CA VAL A 185 -2.52 -16.21 -11.55
C VAL A 185 -2.63 -15.27 -10.33
N MET A 186 -3.46 -15.63 -9.34
CA MET A 186 -3.56 -14.84 -8.10
C MET A 186 -2.22 -14.77 -7.37
N LEU A 187 -1.51 -15.89 -7.23
CA LEU A 187 -0.18 -15.94 -6.63
C LEU A 187 0.83 -15.06 -7.38
N ASP A 188 0.76 -15.01 -8.70
CA ASP A 188 1.60 -14.12 -9.49
C ASP A 188 1.37 -12.65 -9.15
N PHE A 189 0.12 -12.22 -9.01
CA PHE A 189 -0.20 -10.84 -8.65
C PHE A 189 0.17 -10.52 -7.20
N GLU A 190 -0.04 -11.45 -6.27
CA GLU A 190 0.36 -11.29 -4.87
C GLU A 190 1.89 -11.13 -4.74
N ASN A 191 2.65 -11.91 -5.50
CA ASN A 191 4.12 -11.88 -5.46
C ASN A 191 4.76 -10.85 -6.43
N SER A 192 3.97 -10.08 -7.15
CA SER A 192 4.44 -9.06 -8.09
C SER A 192 3.77 -7.71 -7.86
N GLY A 193 2.74 -7.37 -8.62
CA GLY A 193 2.12 -6.06 -8.69
C GLY A 193 1.70 -5.49 -7.35
N ILE A 194 1.22 -6.35 -6.43
CA ILE A 194 0.81 -5.93 -5.09
C ILE A 194 2.03 -5.53 -4.25
N VAL A 195 3.10 -6.31 -4.32
CA VAL A 195 4.30 -6.09 -3.49
C VAL A 195 5.16 -4.95 -4.03
N ILE A 196 5.44 -4.96 -5.35
CA ILE A 196 6.41 -4.03 -5.95
C ILE A 196 5.89 -2.61 -6.16
N ALA A 197 4.58 -2.38 -6.08
CA ALA A 197 3.99 -1.06 -6.31
C ALA A 197 4.58 0.03 -5.39
N ALA A 198 4.91 -0.33 -4.15
CA ALA A 198 5.52 0.57 -3.18
C ALA A 198 7.00 0.91 -3.47
N LEU A 199 7.64 0.27 -4.45
CA LEU A 199 8.97 0.67 -4.91
C LEU A 199 8.94 1.92 -5.81
N LEU A 200 7.78 2.27 -6.35
CA LEU A 200 7.60 3.43 -7.22
C LEU A 200 7.33 4.68 -6.37
N PRO A 201 8.21 5.70 -6.38
CA PRO A 201 8.13 6.85 -5.46
C PRO A 201 6.84 7.65 -5.54
N TRP A 202 6.25 7.73 -6.73
CA TRP A 202 5.01 8.45 -7.00
C TRP A 202 3.75 7.58 -6.92
N ASN A 203 3.91 6.27 -6.70
CA ASN A 203 2.77 5.40 -6.49
C ASN A 203 2.18 5.65 -5.09
N ILE A 204 0.86 5.63 -4.99
CA ILE A 204 0.18 5.92 -3.73
C ILE A 204 0.55 4.93 -2.62
N ALA A 205 0.90 3.69 -2.97
CA ALA A 205 1.38 2.67 -2.04
C ALA A 205 2.71 3.05 -1.36
N ALA A 206 3.54 3.88 -2.02
CA ALA A 206 4.76 4.44 -1.47
C ALA A 206 4.51 5.81 -0.82
N TYR A 207 3.80 6.68 -1.53
CA TYR A 207 3.62 8.08 -1.17
C TYR A 207 2.95 8.27 0.20
N VAL A 208 1.84 7.56 0.44
CA VAL A 208 1.08 7.74 1.69
C VAL A 208 1.89 7.34 2.93
N PRO A 209 2.53 6.15 3.01
CA PRO A 209 3.40 5.81 4.13
C PRO A 209 4.58 6.77 4.31
N VAL A 210 5.19 7.22 3.21
CA VAL A 210 6.34 8.14 3.24
C VAL A 210 5.94 9.48 3.87
N VAL A 211 4.82 10.05 3.45
CA VAL A 211 4.31 11.31 4.00
C VAL A 211 3.94 11.17 5.47
N MET A 212 3.25 10.08 5.82
CA MET A 212 2.83 9.85 7.21
C MET A 212 4.00 9.60 8.17
N MET A 213 5.08 8.98 7.68
CA MET A 213 6.28 8.71 8.49
C MET A 213 7.32 9.84 8.44
N GLY A 214 7.05 10.94 7.73
CA GLY A 214 7.99 12.04 7.58
C GLY A 214 9.34 11.64 6.97
N THR A 215 9.35 10.59 6.13
CA THR A 215 10.57 10.06 5.51
C THR A 215 10.59 10.33 4.00
N SER A 216 11.63 9.86 3.32
CA SER A 216 11.74 9.91 1.86
C SER A 216 11.69 8.51 1.27
N THR A 217 11.24 8.39 0.02
CA THR A 217 11.25 7.12 -0.71
C THR A 217 12.67 6.56 -0.85
N ALA A 218 13.66 7.42 -1.10
CA ALA A 218 15.07 7.02 -1.13
C ALA A 218 15.56 6.48 0.22
N GLY A 219 14.99 6.93 1.32
CA GLY A 219 15.36 6.48 2.67
C GLY A 219 14.91 5.06 2.97
N TYR A 220 13.70 4.67 2.56
CA TYR A 220 13.18 3.34 2.93
C TYR A 220 13.41 2.25 1.88
N VAL A 221 13.42 2.58 0.57
CA VAL A 221 13.53 1.59 -0.51
C VAL A 221 14.71 0.65 -0.35
N PRO A 222 15.94 1.11 0.01
CA PRO A 222 17.08 0.21 0.21
C PRO A 222 16.84 -0.83 1.31
N PHE A 223 16.00 -0.53 2.30
CA PHE A 223 15.70 -1.40 3.43
C PHE A 223 14.38 -2.18 3.26
N ALA A 224 13.63 -1.90 2.22
CA ALA A 224 12.36 -2.56 1.92
C ALA A 224 12.56 -3.93 1.25
N PHE A 225 13.37 -4.79 1.87
CA PHE A 225 13.78 -6.10 1.32
C PHE A 225 12.61 -6.97 0.90
N PHE A 226 11.50 -6.91 1.61
CA PHE A 226 10.29 -7.66 1.27
C PHE A 226 9.80 -7.34 -0.15
N LEU A 227 9.83 -6.07 -0.55
CA LEU A 227 9.24 -5.61 -1.80
C LEU A 227 9.97 -6.15 -3.04
N TYR A 228 11.25 -6.44 -2.96
CA TYR A 228 12.02 -6.97 -4.08
C TYR A 228 12.50 -8.40 -3.89
N LEU A 229 12.69 -8.88 -2.66
CA LEU A 229 13.07 -10.27 -2.42
C LEU A 229 11.93 -11.24 -2.70
N VAL A 230 10.68 -10.89 -2.40
CA VAL A 230 9.53 -11.77 -2.64
C VAL A 230 9.40 -12.12 -4.12
N PRO A 231 9.32 -11.16 -5.07
CA PRO A 231 9.23 -11.51 -6.49
C PRO A 231 10.46 -12.25 -6.98
N ILE A 232 11.68 -11.92 -6.52
CA ILE A 232 12.90 -12.62 -6.91
C ILE A 232 12.88 -14.07 -6.44
N MET A 233 12.53 -14.32 -5.17
CA MET A 233 12.47 -15.69 -4.62
C MET A 233 11.39 -16.53 -5.31
N TYR A 234 10.23 -15.92 -5.59
CA TYR A 234 9.16 -16.61 -6.29
C TYR A 234 9.57 -16.95 -7.73
N TRP A 235 10.20 -16.03 -8.45
CA TRP A 235 10.76 -16.27 -9.78
C TRP A 235 11.79 -17.39 -9.77
N LEU A 236 12.73 -17.41 -8.82
CA LEU A 236 13.74 -18.47 -8.68
C LEU A 236 13.09 -19.83 -8.42
N ARG A 237 12.01 -19.87 -7.64
CA ARG A 237 11.23 -21.10 -7.41
C ARG A 237 10.62 -21.60 -8.71
N LEU A 238 9.95 -20.76 -9.49
CA LEU A 238 9.34 -21.12 -10.77
C LEU A 238 10.39 -21.61 -11.76
N ARG A 239 11.54 -20.92 -11.83
CA ARG A 239 12.64 -21.31 -12.70
C ARG A 239 13.22 -22.69 -12.39
N LYS A 240 13.26 -23.08 -11.12
CA LYS A 240 13.67 -24.44 -10.72
C LYS A 240 12.64 -25.46 -11.15
N GLN A 241 11.35 -25.14 -11.07
CA GLN A 241 10.27 -26.03 -11.55
C GLN A 241 10.35 -26.22 -13.06
N ASP A 242 10.55 -25.17 -13.85
CA ASP A 242 10.72 -25.25 -15.31
C ASP A 242 11.88 -26.18 -15.68
N GLN A 243 13.01 -26.09 -14.98
CA GLN A 243 14.17 -26.95 -15.23
C GLN A 243 13.95 -28.43 -14.87
N SER A 244 13.06 -28.72 -13.90
CA SER A 244 12.73 -30.10 -13.52
C SER A 244 11.81 -30.80 -14.52
N ILE A 245 11.03 -30.03 -15.31
CA ILE A 245 10.12 -30.56 -16.34
C ILE A 245 10.89 -30.88 -17.65
N ILE A 246 12.01 -30.21 -17.87
CA ILE A 246 12.84 -30.38 -19.08
C ILE A 246 13.82 -31.57 -18.95
N ARG A 247 14.04 -32.10 -17.76
CA ARG A 247 14.83 -33.30 -17.48
C ARG A 247 13.94 -34.55 -17.43
#